data_e9af0a8056c8fadc7efe07f71fa6602d
#
_entry.id   e9af0a8056c8fadc7efe07f71fa6602d
#
_cell.length_a   1.000
_cell.length_b   1.000
_cell.length_c   1.000
_cell.angle_alpha   90.00
_cell.angle_beta   90.00
_cell.angle_gamma   90.00
#
_symmetry.space_group_name_H-M   'P 1'
#
loop_
_entity.id
_entity.type
_entity.pdbx_description
1 polymer ?
#
loop_
_entity_poly.entity_id
_entity_poly.type
_entity_poly.pdbx_seq_one_letter_code
_entity_poly.pdbx_strand_id
1 'polypeptide(L)'
;MRAVEELRMLSNFQYGNQALLQTFLVGQPEFREILQRPEMEQFRQRVAATCHIGPLDADETKGYVEHRLKCAGATDKPSFEPAVFEQVHRYSGGIPRKINAVCDRLLLMGFLGARSHLTGADVAEVVEEFAREARLPLIGW
;
A
#
# COMPACT_ATOMS: atom_id res chain seq x y z
N MET A 1 -20.51 10.20 -6.97
CA MET A 1 -20.77 11.20 -8.04
C MET A 1 -21.06 12.58 -7.47
N ARG A 2 -21.99 12.76 -6.55
CA ARG A 2 -22.32 14.05 -5.93
C ARG A 2 -21.10 14.77 -5.35
N ALA A 3 -20.24 14.06 -4.61
CA ALA A 3 -19.02 14.64 -4.03
C ALA A 3 -18.04 15.19 -5.09
N VAL A 4 -17.93 14.56 -6.24
CA VAL A 4 -17.08 15.02 -7.35
C VAL A 4 -17.62 16.30 -7.97
N GLU A 5 -18.94 16.43 -8.10
CA GLU A 5 -19.57 17.64 -8.58
C GLU A 5 -19.37 18.82 -7.62
N GLU A 6 -19.44 18.58 -6.32
CA GLU A 6 -19.17 19.59 -5.30
C GLU A 6 -17.71 20.08 -5.37
N LEU A 7 -16.74 19.16 -5.55
CA LEU A 7 -15.33 19.51 -5.75
C LEU A 7 -15.13 20.33 -7.02
N ARG A 8 -15.82 19.99 -8.11
CA ARG A 8 -15.80 20.77 -9.35
C ARG A 8 -16.26 22.20 -9.13
N MET A 9 -17.32 22.40 -8.37
CA MET A 9 -17.81 23.73 -8.05
C MET A 9 -16.81 24.53 -7.19
N LEU A 10 -16.19 23.89 -6.19
CA LEU A 10 -15.19 24.52 -5.34
C LEU A 10 -13.93 24.94 -6.13
N SER A 11 -13.55 24.19 -7.15
CA SER A 11 -12.41 24.52 -7.99
C SER A 11 -12.60 25.77 -8.87
N ASN A 12 -13.81 26.28 -8.99
CA ASN A 12 -14.13 27.51 -9.72
C ASN A 12 -13.85 28.79 -8.94
N PHE A 13 -13.61 28.70 -7.62
CA PHE A 13 -13.28 29.89 -6.84
C PHE A 13 -11.90 30.42 -7.16
N GLN A 14 -11.84 31.67 -7.58
CA GLN A 14 -10.61 32.34 -7.96
C GLN A 14 -10.52 33.72 -7.27
N TYR A 15 -9.30 34.16 -6.99
CA TYR A 15 -9.00 35.52 -6.61
C TYR A 15 -8.08 36.15 -7.65
N GLY A 16 -8.58 37.10 -8.41
CA GLY A 16 -7.90 37.59 -9.60
C GLY A 16 -7.75 36.48 -10.66
N ASN A 17 -6.51 36.20 -11.09
CA ASN A 17 -6.18 35.12 -12.03
C ASN A 17 -5.68 33.83 -11.34
N GLN A 18 -5.78 33.75 -10.01
CA GLN A 18 -5.27 32.62 -9.23
C GLN A 18 -6.41 31.78 -8.69
N ALA A 19 -6.29 30.46 -8.85
CA ALA A 19 -7.19 29.51 -8.18
C ALA A 19 -6.95 29.54 -6.68
N LEU A 20 -8.03 29.67 -5.89
CA LEU A 20 -7.98 29.68 -4.42
C LEU A 20 -7.84 28.28 -3.82
N LEU A 21 -8.19 27.23 -4.57
CA LEU A 21 -8.21 25.87 -4.09
C LEU A 21 -7.55 24.95 -5.12
N GLN A 22 -6.57 24.17 -4.66
CA GLN A 22 -6.02 23.03 -5.38
C GLN A 22 -6.53 21.73 -4.75
N THR A 23 -7.00 20.80 -5.59
CA THR A 23 -7.56 19.53 -5.14
C THR A 23 -6.74 18.37 -5.69
N PHE A 24 -6.37 17.44 -4.81
CA PHE A 24 -5.79 16.16 -5.17
C PHE A 24 -6.81 15.05 -4.92
N LEU A 25 -7.06 14.24 -5.95
CA LEU A 25 -7.93 13.07 -5.84
C LEU A 25 -7.05 11.83 -5.85
N VAL A 26 -7.19 11.04 -4.79
CA VAL A 26 -6.50 9.76 -4.63
C VAL A 26 -7.56 8.67 -4.58
N GLY A 27 -7.40 7.65 -5.41
CA GLY A 27 -8.34 6.55 -5.50
C GLY A 27 -7.69 5.26 -5.94
N GLN A 28 -8.42 4.17 -5.83
CA GLN A 28 -8.02 2.87 -6.33
C GLN A 28 -8.11 2.81 -7.87
N PRO A 29 -7.48 1.80 -8.52
CA PRO A 29 -7.45 1.68 -9.98
C PRO A 29 -8.83 1.73 -10.65
N GLU A 30 -9.87 1.23 -9.99
CA GLU A 30 -11.25 1.24 -10.47
C GLU A 30 -11.79 2.65 -10.70
N PHE A 31 -11.26 3.64 -9.98
CA PHE A 31 -11.62 5.03 -10.17
C PHE A 31 -11.24 5.55 -11.56
N ARG A 32 -10.21 4.99 -12.19
CA ARG A 32 -9.82 5.31 -13.57
C ARG A 32 -10.94 4.97 -14.57
N GLU A 33 -11.61 3.84 -14.37
CA GLU A 33 -12.74 3.41 -15.20
C GLU A 33 -13.94 4.36 -15.01
N ILE A 34 -14.19 4.78 -13.78
CA ILE A 34 -15.24 5.76 -13.47
C ILE A 34 -14.95 7.09 -14.17
N LEU A 35 -13.70 7.55 -14.16
CA LEU A 35 -13.29 8.78 -14.84
C LEU A 35 -13.47 8.72 -16.35
N GLN A 36 -13.46 7.53 -16.96
CA GLN A 36 -13.67 7.36 -18.41
C GLN A 36 -15.15 7.44 -18.83
N ARG A 37 -16.07 7.41 -17.88
CA ARG A 37 -17.50 7.50 -18.18
C ARG A 37 -17.88 8.84 -18.79
N PRO A 38 -18.84 8.87 -19.74
CA PRO A 38 -19.26 10.10 -20.41
C PRO A 38 -19.68 11.23 -19.48
N GLU A 39 -20.37 10.89 -18.40
CA GLU A 39 -20.81 11.84 -17.37
C GLU A 39 -19.68 12.53 -16.62
N MET A 40 -18.46 11.99 -16.69
CA MET A 40 -17.27 12.55 -16.04
C MET A 40 -16.42 13.44 -16.97
N GLU A 41 -16.84 13.66 -18.20
CA GLU A 41 -16.08 14.42 -19.19
C GLU A 41 -15.74 15.84 -18.72
N GLN A 42 -16.70 16.57 -18.19
CA GLN A 42 -16.49 17.94 -17.68
C GLN A 42 -15.48 17.95 -16.51
N PHE A 43 -15.49 16.91 -15.69
CA PHE A 43 -14.52 16.76 -14.63
C PHE A 43 -13.12 16.48 -15.19
N ARG A 44 -12.99 15.54 -16.15
CA ARG A 44 -11.71 15.23 -16.80
C ARG A 44 -11.04 16.44 -17.42
N GLN A 45 -11.80 17.34 -18.03
CA GLN A 45 -11.28 18.56 -18.64
C GLN A 45 -10.59 19.50 -17.65
N ARG A 46 -10.89 19.37 -16.36
CA ARG A 46 -10.30 20.17 -15.27
C ARG A 46 -9.13 19.48 -14.58
N VAL A 47 -8.89 18.21 -14.86
CA VAL A 47 -7.76 17.47 -14.31
C VAL A 47 -6.49 17.90 -15.04
N ALA A 48 -5.58 18.57 -14.32
CA ALA A 48 -4.32 19.06 -14.89
C ALA A 48 -3.33 17.92 -15.14
N ALA A 49 -3.31 16.91 -14.25
CA ALA A 49 -2.40 15.78 -14.34
C ALA A 49 -3.01 14.53 -13.70
N THR A 50 -2.70 13.39 -14.29
CA THR A 50 -3.07 12.08 -13.74
C THR A 50 -1.81 11.25 -13.57
N CYS A 51 -1.63 10.69 -12.37
CA CYS A 51 -0.51 9.81 -12.06
C CYS A 51 -1.05 8.45 -11.62
N HIS A 52 -0.45 7.38 -12.13
CA HIS A 52 -0.74 6.02 -11.69
C HIS A 52 0.42 5.51 -10.84
N ILE A 53 0.11 5.10 -9.61
CA ILE A 53 1.07 4.49 -8.70
C ILE A 53 0.84 2.98 -8.76
N GLY A 54 1.84 2.27 -9.31
CA GLY A 54 1.85 0.80 -9.35
C GLY A 54 2.36 0.18 -8.06
N PRO A 55 2.33 -1.17 -7.96
CA PRO A 55 2.97 -1.87 -6.86
C PRO A 55 4.49 -1.64 -6.86
N LEU A 56 5.11 -1.80 -5.69
CA LEU A 56 6.56 -1.68 -5.52
C LEU A 56 7.29 -2.82 -6.24
N ASP A 57 8.41 -2.53 -6.86
CA ASP A 57 9.31 -3.55 -7.35
C ASP A 57 10.10 -4.22 -6.20
N ALA A 58 11.04 -5.14 -6.52
CA ALA A 58 11.80 -5.86 -5.52
C ALA A 58 12.72 -4.95 -4.69
N ASP A 59 13.41 -4.02 -5.33
CA ASP A 59 14.32 -3.08 -4.66
C ASP A 59 13.55 -2.07 -3.82
N GLU A 60 12.46 -1.55 -4.36
CA GLU A 60 11.54 -0.66 -3.65
C GLU A 60 10.90 -1.35 -2.43
N THR A 61 10.52 -2.62 -2.57
CA THR A 61 9.99 -3.43 -1.46
C THR A 61 11.01 -3.56 -0.33
N LYS A 62 12.27 -3.86 -0.67
CA LYS A 62 13.36 -3.92 0.30
C LYS A 62 13.54 -2.58 1.01
N GLY A 63 13.70 -1.50 0.25
CA GLY A 63 13.85 -0.15 0.78
C GLY A 63 12.68 0.27 1.67
N TYR A 64 11.46 -0.09 1.29
CA TYR A 64 10.25 0.17 2.08
C TYR A 64 10.29 -0.55 3.44
N VAL A 65 10.63 -1.83 3.47
CA VAL A 65 10.72 -2.61 4.73
C VAL A 65 11.83 -2.06 5.62
N GLU A 66 13.03 -1.81 5.08
CA GLU A 66 14.16 -1.24 5.81
C GLU A 66 13.82 0.13 6.40
N HIS A 67 13.17 0.99 5.62
CA HIS A 67 12.74 2.30 6.09
C HIS A 67 11.75 2.20 7.24
N ARG A 68 10.77 1.32 7.15
CA ARG A 68 9.78 1.11 8.23
C ARG A 68 10.41 0.57 9.50
N LEU A 69 11.34 -0.38 9.40
CA LEU A 69 12.09 -0.88 10.55
C LEU A 69 12.89 0.24 11.23
N LYS A 70 13.56 1.07 10.44
CA LYS A 70 14.31 2.22 10.94
C LYS A 70 13.40 3.23 11.64
N CYS A 71 12.25 3.56 11.07
CA CYS A 71 11.26 4.45 11.67
C CYS A 71 10.69 3.89 12.99
N ALA A 72 10.62 2.55 13.11
CA ALA A 72 10.21 1.88 14.35
C ALA A 72 11.35 1.79 15.40
N GLY A 73 12.53 2.34 15.11
CA GLY A 73 13.66 2.37 16.05
C GLY A 73 14.59 1.17 15.94
N ALA A 74 14.44 0.31 14.94
CA ALA A 74 15.39 -0.78 14.71
C ALA A 74 16.75 -0.21 14.26
N THR A 75 17.82 -0.62 14.93
CA THR A 75 19.20 -0.32 14.54
C THR A 75 19.87 -1.54 13.93
N ASP A 76 20.31 -2.47 14.78
CA ASP A 76 20.94 -3.72 14.36
C ASP A 76 20.03 -4.93 14.46
N LYS A 77 18.95 -4.79 15.21
CA LYS A 77 17.96 -5.87 15.46
C LYS A 77 16.55 -5.33 15.40
N PRO A 78 15.60 -6.09 14.87
CA PRO A 78 15.79 -7.40 14.22
C PRO A 78 16.52 -7.27 12.88
N SER A 79 17.26 -8.30 12.48
CA SER A 79 17.96 -8.40 11.20
C SER A 79 17.23 -9.38 10.27
N PHE A 80 17.16 -9.03 8.99
CA PHE A 80 16.54 -9.84 7.95
C PHE A 80 17.61 -10.38 6.98
N GLU A 81 17.54 -11.67 6.73
CA GLU A 81 18.33 -12.27 5.66
C GLU A 81 17.89 -11.72 4.29
N PRO A 82 18.80 -11.55 3.30
CA PRO A 82 18.43 -11.05 1.97
C PRO A 82 17.25 -11.80 1.31
N ALA A 83 17.18 -13.11 1.49
CA ALA A 83 16.08 -13.94 0.99
C ALA A 83 14.70 -13.55 1.53
N VAL A 84 14.62 -12.92 2.71
CA VAL A 84 13.38 -12.43 3.29
C VAL A 84 12.72 -11.39 2.38
N PHE A 85 13.50 -10.43 1.89
CA PHE A 85 12.97 -9.35 1.03
C PHE A 85 12.43 -9.88 -0.29
N GLU A 86 13.13 -10.84 -0.91
CA GLU A 86 12.65 -11.47 -2.15
C GLU A 86 11.33 -12.23 -1.95
N GLN A 87 11.25 -12.98 -0.87
CA GLN A 87 10.04 -13.77 -0.59
C GLN A 87 8.86 -12.88 -0.19
N VAL A 88 9.09 -11.82 0.58
CA VAL A 88 8.08 -10.81 0.91
C VAL A 88 7.57 -10.14 -0.36
N HIS A 89 8.46 -9.74 -1.28
CA HIS A 89 8.05 -9.18 -2.57
C HIS A 89 7.23 -10.18 -3.40
N ARG A 90 7.70 -11.41 -3.50
CA ARG A 90 7.02 -12.47 -4.27
C ARG A 90 5.59 -12.74 -3.77
N TYR A 91 5.43 -12.82 -2.46
CA TYR A 91 4.12 -13.05 -1.85
C TYR A 91 3.19 -11.83 -1.97
N SER A 92 3.72 -10.64 -1.69
CA SER A 92 2.93 -9.41 -1.64
C SER A 92 2.61 -8.83 -3.01
N GLY A 93 3.36 -9.21 -4.05
CA GLY A 93 3.30 -8.57 -5.36
C GLY A 93 3.68 -7.08 -5.31
N GLY A 94 4.43 -6.65 -4.30
CA GLY A 94 4.81 -5.25 -4.10
C GLY A 94 3.68 -4.37 -3.55
N ILE A 95 2.60 -4.97 -3.06
CA ILE A 95 1.46 -4.23 -2.48
C ILE A 95 1.76 -3.91 -1.01
N PRO A 96 1.87 -2.63 -0.62
CA PRO A 96 2.30 -2.24 0.74
C PRO A 96 1.47 -2.87 1.87
N ARG A 97 0.17 -2.98 1.69
CA ARG A 97 -0.71 -3.61 2.68
C ARG A 97 -0.34 -5.07 2.95
N LYS A 98 0.00 -5.82 1.89
CA LYS A 98 0.42 -7.22 2.02
C LYS A 98 1.83 -7.33 2.57
N ILE A 99 2.74 -6.42 2.19
CA ILE A 99 4.09 -6.34 2.75
C ILE A 99 4.01 -6.15 4.25
N ASN A 100 3.20 -5.20 4.72
CA ASN A 100 3.01 -4.94 6.14
C ASN A 100 2.48 -6.17 6.88
N ALA A 101 1.46 -6.84 6.34
CA ALA A 101 0.87 -8.01 6.98
C ALA A 101 1.89 -9.14 7.20
N VAL A 102 2.73 -9.43 6.19
CA VAL A 102 3.79 -10.43 6.31
C VAL A 102 4.85 -9.99 7.31
N CYS A 103 5.33 -8.76 7.23
CA CYS A 103 6.38 -8.27 8.11
C CYS A 103 5.92 -8.21 9.57
N ASP A 104 4.70 -7.78 9.84
CA ASP A 104 4.14 -7.74 11.18
C ASP A 104 4.06 -9.14 11.80
N ARG A 105 3.60 -10.13 11.03
CA ARG A 105 3.55 -11.53 11.48
C ARG A 105 4.95 -12.11 11.69
N LEU A 106 5.88 -11.80 10.79
CA LEU A 106 7.27 -12.24 10.87
C LEU A 106 7.97 -11.70 12.12
N LEU A 107 7.77 -10.42 12.43
CA LEU A 107 8.31 -9.79 13.62
C LEU A 107 7.69 -10.36 14.90
N LEU A 108 6.38 -10.61 14.90
CA LEU A 108 5.70 -11.26 16.01
C LEU A 108 6.24 -12.67 16.28
N MET A 109 6.43 -13.47 15.22
CA MET A 109 7.02 -14.81 15.32
C MET A 109 8.43 -14.73 15.90
N GLY A 110 9.26 -13.81 15.42
CA GLY A 110 10.60 -13.58 15.94
C GLY A 110 10.59 -13.21 17.43
N PHE A 111 9.70 -12.32 17.81
CA PHE A 111 9.55 -11.90 19.22
C PHE A 111 9.13 -13.05 20.13
N LEU A 112 8.11 -13.81 19.75
CA LEU A 112 7.63 -14.96 20.52
C LEU A 112 8.68 -16.07 20.61
N GLY A 113 9.47 -16.27 19.56
CA GLY A 113 10.57 -17.24 19.53
C GLY A 113 11.88 -16.74 20.14
N ALA A 114 11.91 -15.53 20.70
CA ALA A 114 13.13 -14.86 21.19
C ALA A 114 14.26 -14.84 20.16
N ARG A 115 13.93 -14.71 18.86
CA ARG A 115 14.84 -14.66 17.74
C ARG A 115 14.93 -13.24 17.17
N SER A 116 16.14 -12.76 16.99
CA SER A 116 16.41 -11.43 16.43
C SER A 116 16.91 -11.48 14.99
N HIS A 117 17.13 -12.67 14.43
CA HIS A 117 17.49 -12.90 13.04
C HIS A 117 16.42 -13.75 12.36
N LEU A 118 15.88 -13.25 11.27
CA LEU A 118 14.77 -13.83 10.54
C LEU A 118 15.23 -14.22 9.13
N THR A 119 14.80 -15.39 8.68
CA THR A 119 15.26 -16.04 7.45
C THR A 119 14.14 -16.20 6.43
N GLY A 120 14.50 -16.58 5.20
CA GLY A 120 13.51 -16.91 4.19
C GLY A 120 12.59 -18.07 4.58
N ALA A 121 13.05 -19.02 5.39
CA ALA A 121 12.21 -20.11 5.91
C ALA A 121 11.10 -19.57 6.83
N ASP A 122 11.38 -18.56 7.62
CA ASP A 122 10.38 -17.91 8.47
C ASP A 122 9.27 -17.23 7.65
N VAL A 123 9.64 -16.62 6.52
CA VAL A 123 8.63 -16.05 5.59
C VAL A 123 7.74 -17.14 5.02
N ALA A 124 8.33 -18.26 4.61
CA ALA A 124 7.55 -19.39 4.07
C ALA A 124 6.54 -19.92 5.10
N GLU A 125 6.94 -20.01 6.36
CA GLU A 125 6.03 -20.41 7.47
C GLU A 125 4.88 -19.42 7.65
N VAL A 126 5.15 -18.12 7.66
CA VAL A 126 4.12 -17.08 7.75
C VAL A 126 3.14 -17.14 6.57
N VAL A 127 3.64 -17.33 5.36
CA VAL A 127 2.79 -17.44 4.16
C VAL A 127 1.89 -18.68 4.24
N GLU A 128 2.41 -19.78 4.75
CA GLU A 128 1.64 -21.01 4.97
C GLU A 128 0.56 -20.83 6.04
N GLU A 129 0.86 -20.11 7.12
CA GLU A 129 -0.13 -19.74 8.15
C GLU A 129 -1.27 -18.92 7.52
N PHE A 130 -0.98 -17.91 6.73
CA PHE A 130 -2.00 -17.12 6.05
C PHE A 130 -2.86 -17.97 5.12
N ALA A 131 -2.26 -18.93 4.40
CA ALA A 131 -2.99 -19.83 3.53
C ALA A 131 -3.92 -20.77 4.34
N ARG A 132 -3.51 -21.18 5.53
CA ARG A 132 -4.36 -21.97 6.46
C ARG A 132 -5.50 -21.12 7.01
N GLU A 133 -5.22 -19.91 7.47
CA GLU A 133 -6.24 -18.98 7.98
C GLU A 133 -7.31 -18.67 6.92
N ALA A 134 -6.91 -18.47 5.67
CA ALA A 134 -7.84 -18.22 4.56
C ALA A 134 -8.76 -19.40 4.24
N ARG A 135 -8.39 -20.63 4.62
CA ARG A 135 -9.20 -21.87 4.42
C ARG A 135 -10.14 -22.15 5.59
N LEU A 136 -9.95 -21.50 6.72
CA LEU A 136 -10.85 -21.68 7.87
C LEU A 136 -12.20 -21.04 7.52
N PRO A 137 -13.33 -21.74 7.80
CA PRO A 137 -14.62 -21.12 7.66
C PRO A 137 -14.71 -19.93 8.63
N LEU A 138 -15.21 -18.83 8.11
CA LEU A 138 -15.54 -17.67 8.95
C LEU A 138 -16.55 -18.16 9.99
N ILE A 139 -16.11 -18.31 11.23
CA ILE A 139 -17.03 -18.55 12.34
C ILE A 139 -17.77 -17.23 12.52
N GLY A 140 -19.02 -17.20 12.04
CA GLY A 140 -19.89 -16.03 12.22
C GLY A 140 -20.11 -15.79 13.70
N TRP A 141 -19.93 -14.56 14.09
CA TRP A 141 -20.32 -14.06 15.40
C TRP A 141 -21.80 -13.87 15.47
#